data_8569d0d8f1c31c2647063f8df653a152
#
_entry.id   8569d0d8f1c31c2647063f8df653a152
#
_cell.length_a   1.000
_cell.length_b   1.000
_cell.length_c   1.000
_cell.angle_alpha   90.00
_cell.angle_beta   90.00
_cell.angle_gamma   90.00
#
_symmetry.space_group_name_H-M   'P 1'
#
loop_
_entity.id
_entity.type
_entity.pdbx_description
1 polymer ?
#
loop_
_entity_poly.entity_id
_entity_poly.type
_entity_poly.pdbx_seq_one_letter_code
_entity_poly.pdbx_strand_id
1 'polypeptide(L)'
;MKPLSIAGQRLLLDSTLVFADIERTGIRVDVSYLKKQYVALEKEILEVEKSLWRTKEAREWKSRFKDKTSFTSPTQLSHMLFKEWGHKPTKETRKGHAAVDYAVLKKIGTPFTNELLRMRKILKVKDTYILGLLKAQTGGFLHPSFHLHTVLSFRSSSSDPNFQNQPVRDPFQGDIIRRAFLPL
;
A
#
# COMPACT_ATOMS: atom_id res chain seq x y z
N MET A 1 23.28 2.93 -26.93
CA MET A 1 22.51 4.03 -26.35
C MET A 1 23.08 5.34 -26.90
N LYS A 2 22.25 6.27 -27.43
CA LYS A 2 22.78 7.57 -27.90
C LYS A 2 23.22 8.39 -26.66
N PRO A 3 24.37 9.09 -26.76
CA PRO A 3 24.80 9.96 -25.64
C PRO A 3 23.78 11.07 -25.40
N LEU A 4 23.64 11.48 -24.13
CA LEU A 4 22.79 12.61 -23.76
C LEU A 4 23.32 13.90 -24.40
N SER A 5 22.40 14.75 -24.84
CA SER A 5 22.74 16.10 -25.27
C SER A 5 23.37 16.90 -24.10
N ILE A 6 24.14 17.92 -24.40
CA ILE A 6 24.75 18.81 -23.38
C ILE A 6 23.66 19.39 -22.46
N ALA A 7 22.51 19.78 -23.02
CA ALA A 7 21.38 20.26 -22.25
C ALA A 7 20.81 19.19 -21.31
N GLY A 8 20.73 17.93 -21.75
CA GLY A 8 20.29 16.82 -20.91
C GLY A 8 21.29 16.52 -19.77
N GLN A 9 22.58 16.59 -20.04
CA GLN A 9 23.62 16.41 -19.01
C GLN A 9 23.53 17.53 -17.95
N ARG A 10 23.37 18.78 -18.40
CA ARG A 10 23.22 19.93 -17.50
C ARG A 10 21.96 19.82 -16.63
N LEU A 11 20.83 19.42 -17.23
CA LEU A 11 19.60 19.18 -16.47
C LEU A 11 19.78 18.15 -15.36
N LEU A 12 20.47 17.05 -15.62
CA LEU A 12 20.75 16.03 -14.60
C LEU A 12 21.64 16.55 -13.48
N LEU A 13 22.68 17.32 -13.81
CA LEU A 13 23.56 17.92 -12.80
C LEU A 13 22.81 18.91 -11.92
N ASP A 14 22.06 19.84 -12.53
CA ASP A 14 21.26 20.82 -11.79
C ASP A 14 20.19 20.13 -10.91
N SER A 15 19.54 19.08 -11.44
CA SER A 15 18.58 18.27 -10.68
C SER A 15 19.21 17.56 -9.49
N THR A 16 20.46 17.10 -9.61
CA THR A 16 21.19 16.46 -8.50
C THR A 16 21.36 17.42 -7.32
N LEU A 17 21.73 18.66 -7.59
CA LEU A 17 21.89 19.69 -6.56
C LEU A 17 20.55 20.00 -5.86
N VAL A 18 19.48 20.15 -6.64
CA VAL A 18 18.12 20.41 -6.10
C VAL A 18 17.66 19.24 -5.23
N PHE A 19 17.86 18.00 -5.67
CA PHE A 19 17.48 16.84 -4.87
C PHE A 19 18.31 16.70 -3.60
N ALA A 20 19.61 16.99 -3.64
CA ALA A 20 20.44 17.01 -2.45
C ALA A 20 19.96 18.04 -1.41
N ASP A 21 19.49 19.21 -1.86
CA ASP A 21 18.89 20.20 -0.97
C ASP A 21 17.55 19.73 -0.38
N ILE A 22 16.69 19.08 -1.16
CA ILE A 22 15.42 18.51 -0.68
C ILE A 22 15.69 17.39 0.32
N GLU A 23 16.65 16.50 0.04
CA GLU A 23 17.06 15.41 0.94
C GLU A 23 17.59 15.97 2.27
N ARG A 24 18.40 17.00 2.24
CA ARG A 24 18.97 17.66 3.41
C ARG A 24 17.92 18.39 4.23
N THR A 25 17.05 19.16 3.58
CA THR A 25 15.99 19.95 4.24
C THR A 25 14.92 19.06 4.84
N GLY A 26 14.58 17.97 4.13
CA GLY A 26 13.53 17.04 4.50
C GLY A 26 12.12 17.57 4.18
N ILE A 27 11.15 16.70 4.38
CA ILE A 27 9.73 16.99 4.14
C ILE A 27 9.00 16.83 5.47
N ARG A 28 8.37 17.92 5.92
CA ARG A 28 7.71 17.99 7.22
C ARG A 28 6.44 17.13 7.25
N VAL A 29 6.24 16.34 8.33
CA VAL A 29 5.05 15.54 8.55
C VAL A 29 4.44 15.73 9.93
N ASP A 30 3.11 15.68 9.99
CA ASP A 30 2.37 15.69 11.25
C ASP A 30 2.37 14.29 11.88
N VAL A 31 3.33 14.05 12.77
CA VAL A 31 3.48 12.78 13.49
C VAL A 31 2.29 12.51 14.40
N SER A 32 1.70 13.55 15.01
CA SER A 32 0.53 13.43 15.89
C SER A 32 -0.68 12.98 15.10
N TYR A 33 -0.90 13.57 13.93
CA TYR A 33 -1.96 13.17 13.01
C TYR A 33 -1.78 11.71 12.54
N LEU A 34 -0.57 11.33 12.12
CA LEU A 34 -0.28 9.95 11.68
C LEU A 34 -0.57 8.93 12.79
N LYS A 35 -0.16 9.20 14.04
CA LYS A 35 -0.46 8.33 15.18
C LYS A 35 -1.95 8.23 15.46
N LYS A 36 -2.69 9.35 15.40
CA LYS A 36 -4.16 9.35 15.54
C LYS A 36 -4.84 8.52 14.45
N GLN A 37 -4.41 8.68 13.20
CA GLN A 37 -4.95 7.89 12.08
C GLN A 37 -4.62 6.40 12.21
N TYR A 38 -3.43 6.05 12.66
CA TYR A 38 -3.04 4.66 12.90
C TYR A 38 -4.02 3.97 13.86
N VAL A 39 -4.31 4.60 15.00
CA VAL A 39 -5.25 4.07 16.02
C VAL A 39 -6.69 4.03 15.48
N ALA A 40 -7.11 5.04 14.74
CA ALA A 40 -8.45 5.08 14.14
C ALA A 40 -8.67 3.94 13.14
N LEU A 41 -7.70 3.72 12.26
CA LEU A 41 -7.75 2.61 11.29
C LEU A 41 -7.68 1.24 11.96
N GLU A 42 -6.96 1.11 13.07
CA GLU A 42 -6.93 -0.14 13.84
C GLU A 42 -8.32 -0.49 14.39
N LYS A 43 -9.03 0.50 14.94
CA LYS A 43 -10.44 0.32 15.37
C LYS A 43 -11.34 -0.05 14.19
N GLU A 44 -11.19 0.61 13.05
CA GLU A 44 -11.97 0.29 11.85
C GLU A 44 -11.71 -1.14 11.36
N ILE A 45 -10.48 -1.61 11.39
CA ILE A 45 -10.13 -3.01 11.06
C ILE A 45 -10.88 -3.98 11.97
N LEU A 46 -10.88 -3.73 13.28
CA LEU A 46 -11.60 -4.57 14.24
C LEU A 46 -13.10 -4.64 13.96
N GLU A 47 -13.72 -3.53 13.57
CA GLU A 47 -15.15 -3.52 13.20
C GLU A 47 -15.41 -4.31 11.92
N VAL A 48 -14.56 -4.15 10.90
CA VAL A 48 -14.66 -4.94 9.66
C VAL A 48 -14.44 -6.43 9.94
N GLU A 49 -13.47 -6.78 10.78
CA GLU A 49 -13.25 -8.18 11.19
C GLU A 49 -14.45 -8.75 11.92
N LYS A 50 -15.06 -8.01 12.85
CA LYS A 50 -16.29 -8.44 13.51
C LYS A 50 -17.44 -8.66 12.51
N SER A 51 -17.57 -7.79 11.50
CA SER A 51 -18.53 -7.96 10.42
C SER A 51 -18.27 -9.24 9.63
N LEU A 52 -17.03 -9.47 9.23
CA LEU A 52 -16.62 -10.69 8.53
C LEU A 52 -16.93 -11.96 9.33
N TRP A 53 -16.61 -11.99 10.65
CA TRP A 53 -16.86 -13.16 11.51
C TRP A 53 -18.34 -13.53 11.66
N ARG A 54 -19.27 -12.62 11.40
CA ARG A 54 -20.72 -12.88 11.42
C ARG A 54 -21.21 -13.60 10.17
N THR A 55 -20.41 -13.65 9.11
CA THR A 55 -20.81 -14.24 7.81
C THR A 55 -20.77 -15.76 7.83
N LYS A 56 -21.48 -16.39 6.90
CA LYS A 56 -21.43 -17.84 6.67
C LYS A 56 -20.04 -18.26 6.20
N GLU A 57 -19.47 -17.51 5.28
CA GLU A 57 -18.16 -17.75 4.69
C GLU A 57 -17.04 -17.78 5.74
N ALA A 58 -17.09 -16.89 6.73
CA ALA A 58 -16.12 -16.89 7.82
C ALA A 58 -16.23 -18.11 8.73
N ARG A 59 -17.45 -18.60 8.98
CA ARG A 59 -17.69 -19.83 9.76
C ARG A 59 -17.15 -21.05 9.04
N GLU A 60 -17.37 -21.17 7.74
CA GLU A 60 -16.82 -22.23 6.89
C GLU A 60 -15.29 -22.17 6.86
N TRP A 61 -14.73 -20.96 6.71
CA TRP A 61 -13.28 -20.75 6.74
C TRP A 61 -12.68 -21.21 8.09
N LYS A 62 -13.31 -20.80 9.21
CA LYS A 62 -12.89 -21.23 10.55
C LYS A 62 -12.99 -22.75 10.75
N SER A 63 -14.04 -23.38 10.24
CA SER A 63 -14.19 -24.85 10.27
C SER A 63 -13.02 -25.54 9.58
N ARG A 64 -12.56 -24.98 8.43
CA ARG A 64 -11.49 -25.55 7.61
C ARG A 64 -10.10 -25.38 8.21
N PHE A 65 -9.78 -24.15 8.71
CA PHE A 65 -8.43 -23.79 9.17
C PHE A 65 -8.30 -23.69 10.69
N LYS A 66 -9.39 -23.81 11.43
CA LYS A 66 -9.47 -23.78 12.91
C LYS A 66 -8.75 -22.55 13.48
N ASP A 67 -7.82 -22.74 14.42
CA ASP A 67 -7.07 -21.66 15.07
C ASP A 67 -6.07 -20.95 14.15
N LYS A 68 -5.77 -21.52 12.98
CA LYS A 68 -4.88 -20.91 11.97
C LYS A 68 -5.63 -20.01 10.98
N THR A 69 -6.95 -19.80 11.17
CA THR A 69 -7.75 -18.97 10.26
C THR A 69 -7.22 -17.53 10.20
N SER A 70 -6.96 -17.04 8.98
CA SER A 70 -6.48 -15.70 8.75
C SER A 70 -7.04 -15.12 7.45
N PHE A 71 -7.85 -14.06 7.55
CA PHE A 71 -8.39 -13.35 6.38
C PHE A 71 -7.32 -12.64 5.56
N THR A 72 -6.14 -12.41 6.13
CA THR A 72 -5.01 -11.81 5.43
C THR A 72 -4.19 -12.81 4.62
N SER A 73 -4.39 -14.13 4.83
CA SER A 73 -3.66 -15.18 4.13
C SER A 73 -4.14 -15.38 2.68
N PRO A 74 -3.33 -15.05 1.66
CA PRO A 74 -3.72 -15.29 0.26
C PRO A 74 -3.92 -16.77 -0.06
N THR A 75 -3.13 -17.63 0.57
CA THR A 75 -3.20 -19.10 0.34
C THR A 75 -4.50 -19.68 0.85
N GLN A 76 -4.91 -19.29 2.08
CA GLN A 76 -6.19 -19.75 2.63
C GLN A 76 -7.36 -19.20 1.83
N LEU A 77 -7.34 -17.92 1.46
CA LEU A 77 -8.37 -17.30 0.63
C LEU A 77 -8.50 -18.00 -0.72
N SER A 78 -7.37 -18.29 -1.39
CA SER A 78 -7.36 -19.03 -2.66
C SER A 78 -8.02 -20.41 -2.51
N HIS A 79 -7.71 -21.12 -1.41
CA HIS A 79 -8.32 -22.42 -1.12
C HIS A 79 -9.84 -22.29 -0.95
N MET A 80 -10.29 -21.37 -0.10
CA MET A 80 -11.73 -21.17 0.15
C MET A 80 -12.48 -20.78 -1.11
N LEU A 81 -11.99 -19.77 -1.86
CA LEU A 81 -12.67 -19.28 -3.06
C LEU A 81 -12.80 -20.36 -4.14
N PHE A 82 -11.72 -21.06 -4.44
CA PHE A 82 -11.66 -21.90 -5.64
C PHE A 82 -11.92 -23.39 -5.38
N LYS A 83 -11.68 -23.89 -4.16
CA LYS A 83 -11.90 -25.29 -3.82
C LYS A 83 -13.17 -25.53 -3.01
N GLU A 84 -13.47 -24.63 -2.04
CA GLU A 84 -14.63 -24.83 -1.16
C GLU A 84 -15.89 -24.13 -1.69
N TRP A 85 -15.75 -22.88 -2.18
CA TRP A 85 -16.89 -22.08 -2.66
C TRP A 85 -17.14 -22.17 -4.16
N GLY A 86 -16.34 -22.94 -4.91
CA GLY A 86 -16.57 -23.27 -6.32
C GLY A 86 -16.40 -22.13 -7.31
N HIS A 87 -15.77 -21.02 -6.93
CA HIS A 87 -15.43 -19.97 -7.88
C HIS A 87 -14.36 -20.44 -8.87
N LYS A 88 -14.47 -20.05 -10.14
CA LYS A 88 -13.44 -20.38 -11.14
C LYS A 88 -12.27 -19.39 -11.07
N PRO A 89 -11.01 -19.88 -11.01
CA PRO A 89 -9.84 -19.02 -11.11
C PRO A 89 -9.84 -18.27 -12.45
N THR A 90 -9.68 -16.96 -12.43
CA THR A 90 -9.63 -16.13 -13.65
C THR A 90 -8.23 -15.63 -13.97
N LYS A 91 -7.28 -15.82 -13.04
CA LYS A 91 -5.91 -15.35 -13.17
C LYS A 91 -5.00 -16.19 -12.30
N GLU A 92 -3.78 -16.41 -12.77
CA GLU A 92 -2.73 -17.08 -12.01
C GLU A 92 -1.60 -16.11 -11.63
N THR A 93 -0.92 -16.41 -10.55
CA THR A 93 0.30 -15.73 -10.14
C THR A 93 1.48 -16.25 -10.96
N ARG A 94 2.62 -15.54 -10.94
CA ARG A 94 3.86 -16.00 -11.59
C ARG A 94 4.33 -17.41 -11.14
N LYS A 95 3.87 -17.89 -9.98
CA LYS A 95 4.18 -19.20 -9.41
C LYS A 95 3.12 -20.27 -9.73
N GLY A 96 2.19 -20.00 -10.64
CA GLY A 96 1.13 -20.94 -11.04
C GLY A 96 0.00 -21.12 -10.01
N HIS A 97 -0.09 -20.28 -9.00
CA HIS A 97 -1.21 -20.33 -8.04
C HIS A 97 -2.36 -19.43 -8.47
N ALA A 98 -3.59 -19.83 -8.21
CA ALA A 98 -4.75 -18.98 -8.46
C ALA A 98 -4.65 -17.65 -7.69
N ALA A 99 -4.73 -16.54 -8.43
CA ALA A 99 -4.59 -15.21 -7.87
C ALA A 99 -5.83 -14.81 -7.08
N VAL A 100 -5.62 -14.05 -5.99
CA VAL A 100 -6.67 -13.47 -5.13
C VAL A 100 -6.44 -11.97 -4.96
N ASP A 101 -6.05 -11.32 -6.06
CA ASP A 101 -5.81 -9.88 -6.11
C ASP A 101 -7.14 -9.08 -6.13
N TYR A 102 -7.01 -7.76 -6.09
CA TYR A 102 -8.16 -6.85 -6.08
C TYR A 102 -9.12 -7.11 -7.25
N ALA A 103 -8.58 -7.33 -8.46
CA ALA A 103 -9.40 -7.49 -9.66
C ALA A 103 -10.24 -8.78 -9.60
N VAL A 104 -9.65 -9.88 -9.11
CA VAL A 104 -10.33 -11.16 -8.93
C VAL A 104 -11.44 -11.05 -7.90
N LEU A 105 -11.15 -10.49 -6.71
CA LEU A 105 -12.15 -10.35 -5.64
C LEU A 105 -13.28 -9.39 -6.02
N LYS A 106 -12.97 -8.29 -6.71
CA LYS A 106 -13.97 -7.36 -7.21
C LYS A 106 -14.89 -8.01 -8.26
N LYS A 107 -14.34 -8.88 -9.12
CA LYS A 107 -15.13 -9.62 -10.11
C LYS A 107 -16.07 -10.65 -9.46
N ILE A 108 -15.64 -11.31 -8.38
CA ILE A 108 -16.49 -12.21 -7.59
C ILE A 108 -17.65 -11.43 -6.94
N GLY A 109 -17.37 -10.26 -6.34
CA GLY A 109 -18.36 -9.24 -5.97
C GLY A 109 -19.35 -9.67 -4.88
N THR A 110 -19.07 -10.69 -4.08
CA THR A 110 -19.94 -11.07 -2.96
C THR A 110 -19.82 -10.04 -1.81
N PRO A 111 -20.82 -9.92 -0.91
CA PRO A 111 -20.71 -9.08 0.27
C PRO A 111 -19.44 -9.39 1.09
N PHE A 112 -19.10 -10.67 1.25
CA PHE A 112 -17.91 -11.11 1.95
C PHE A 112 -16.61 -10.62 1.27
N THR A 113 -16.48 -10.80 -0.06
CA THR A 113 -15.29 -10.35 -0.78
C THR A 113 -15.16 -8.82 -0.80
N ASN A 114 -16.26 -8.09 -0.80
CA ASN A 114 -16.26 -6.63 -0.72
C ASN A 114 -15.75 -6.13 0.65
N GLU A 115 -16.22 -6.72 1.76
CA GLU A 115 -15.71 -6.42 3.09
C GLU A 115 -14.22 -6.82 3.24
N LEU A 116 -13.82 -7.93 2.65
CA LEU A 116 -12.42 -8.35 2.63
C LEU A 116 -11.53 -7.36 1.86
N LEU A 117 -12.02 -6.82 0.74
CA LEU A 117 -11.33 -5.77 -0.01
C LEU A 117 -11.23 -4.48 0.81
N ARG A 118 -12.30 -4.12 1.54
CA ARG A 118 -12.30 -2.97 2.45
C ARG A 118 -11.22 -3.14 3.54
N MET A 119 -11.19 -4.29 4.20
CA MET A 119 -10.18 -4.61 5.20
C MET A 119 -8.75 -4.51 4.64
N ARG A 120 -8.48 -5.09 3.47
CA ARG A 120 -7.17 -5.01 2.81
C ARG A 120 -6.75 -3.59 2.48
N LYS A 121 -7.71 -2.76 2.08
CA LYS A 121 -7.48 -1.35 1.78
C LYS A 121 -7.07 -0.58 3.04
N ILE A 122 -7.77 -0.78 4.16
CA ILE A 122 -7.46 -0.15 5.44
C ILE A 122 -6.09 -0.63 5.97
N LEU A 123 -5.83 -1.94 5.94
CA LEU A 123 -4.54 -2.52 6.33
C LEU A 123 -3.38 -1.92 5.53
N LYS A 124 -3.56 -1.76 4.21
CA LYS A 124 -2.53 -1.15 3.36
C LYS A 124 -2.23 0.29 3.78
N VAL A 125 -3.25 1.09 4.08
CA VAL A 125 -3.04 2.47 4.56
C VAL A 125 -2.33 2.47 5.90
N LYS A 126 -2.79 1.66 6.84
CA LYS A 126 -2.22 1.60 8.19
C LYS A 126 -0.78 1.09 8.18
N ASP A 127 -0.54 -0.08 7.60
CA ASP A 127 0.73 -0.79 7.77
C ASP A 127 1.79 -0.41 6.71
N THR A 128 1.37 -0.09 5.49
CA THR A 128 2.33 0.28 4.44
C THR A 128 2.62 1.78 4.45
N TYR A 129 1.59 2.62 4.48
CA TYR A 129 1.82 4.06 4.36
C TYR A 129 2.06 4.71 5.72
N ILE A 130 1.12 4.64 6.66
CA ILE A 130 1.24 5.37 7.93
C ILE A 130 2.42 4.83 8.76
N LEU A 131 2.49 3.53 8.96
CA LEU A 131 3.58 2.91 9.72
C LEU A 131 4.94 3.12 9.03
N GLY A 132 4.97 3.08 7.69
CA GLY A 132 6.16 3.39 6.90
C GLY A 132 6.65 4.81 7.14
N LEU A 133 5.76 5.81 7.08
CA LEU A 133 6.09 7.21 7.36
C LEU A 133 6.52 7.41 8.83
N LEU A 134 5.81 6.80 9.78
CA LEU A 134 6.17 6.88 11.21
C LEU A 134 7.54 6.29 11.51
N LYS A 135 7.95 5.23 10.83
CA LYS A 135 9.27 4.62 10.98
C LYS A 135 10.39 5.41 10.31
N ALA A 136 10.09 6.07 9.18
CA ALA A 136 11.08 6.79 8.39
C ALA A 136 11.34 8.22 8.89
N GLN A 137 10.42 8.80 9.68
CA GLN A 137 10.57 10.16 10.15
C GLN A 137 11.59 10.30 11.28
N THR A 138 12.30 11.42 11.30
CA THR A 138 13.19 11.85 12.39
C THR A 138 12.86 13.30 12.74
N GLY A 139 12.45 13.53 13.99
CA GLY A 139 12.09 14.88 14.44
C GLY A 139 10.90 15.52 13.70
N GLY A 140 10.03 14.71 13.09
CA GLY A 140 8.90 15.20 12.28
C GLY A 140 9.26 15.50 10.82
N PHE A 141 10.44 15.07 10.36
CA PHE A 141 10.90 15.23 8.99
C PHE A 141 11.18 13.85 8.36
N LEU A 142 10.94 13.79 7.04
CA LEU A 142 11.29 12.66 6.19
C LEU A 142 12.41 13.10 5.25
N HIS A 143 13.46 12.32 5.15
CA HIS A 143 14.62 12.56 4.30
C HIS A 143 14.71 11.45 3.25
N PRO A 144 13.90 11.54 2.15
CA PRO A 144 13.94 10.52 1.09
C PRO A 144 15.25 10.63 0.31
N SER A 145 15.69 9.51 -0.26
CA SER A 145 16.78 9.51 -1.24
C SER A 145 16.20 9.55 -2.65
N PHE A 146 16.66 10.48 -3.49
CA PHE A 146 16.25 10.60 -4.89
C PHE A 146 17.31 10.05 -5.84
N HIS A 147 16.87 9.29 -6.84
CA HIS A 147 17.73 8.64 -7.82
C HIS A 147 17.35 9.09 -9.23
N LEU A 148 18.32 9.66 -9.97
CA LEU A 148 18.15 10.11 -11.35
C LEU A 148 18.59 9.07 -12.39
N HIS A 149 19.31 8.03 -11.96
CA HIS A 149 19.96 7.04 -12.84
C HIS A 149 19.22 5.71 -12.97
N THR A 150 18.17 5.49 -12.18
CA THR A 150 17.50 4.17 -12.10
C THR A 150 16.43 3.96 -13.18
N VAL A 151 15.93 5.02 -13.79
CA VAL A 151 14.82 4.96 -14.76
C VAL A 151 15.28 5.42 -16.14
N LEU A 152 15.18 4.54 -17.14
CA LEU A 152 15.60 4.83 -18.51
C LEU A 152 14.89 6.02 -19.17
N SER A 153 13.70 6.39 -18.70
CA SER A 153 12.93 7.55 -19.19
C SER A 153 13.33 8.87 -18.53
N PHE A 154 14.43 8.93 -17.78
CA PHE A 154 14.91 10.09 -17.04
C PHE A 154 13.92 10.65 -16.00
N ARG A 155 12.97 9.81 -15.54
CA ARG A 155 12.16 10.14 -14.37
C ARG A 155 13.00 9.90 -13.12
N SER A 156 12.90 10.80 -12.15
CA SER A 156 13.44 10.52 -10.83
C SER A 156 12.71 9.33 -10.20
N SER A 157 13.40 8.57 -9.38
CA SER A 157 12.80 7.62 -8.44
C SER A 157 13.20 8.02 -7.02
N SER A 158 12.49 7.52 -6.02
CA SER A 158 12.83 7.79 -4.62
C SER A 158 12.72 6.52 -3.76
N SER A 159 13.55 6.48 -2.73
CA SER A 159 13.53 5.44 -1.69
C SER A 159 13.66 6.06 -0.30
N ASP A 160 13.35 5.30 0.72
CA ASP A 160 13.61 5.56 2.12
C ASP A 160 13.11 6.90 2.70
N PRO A 161 11.82 7.26 2.55
CA PRO A 161 10.70 6.52 1.97
C PRO A 161 10.46 6.82 0.48
N ASN A 162 9.77 5.89 -0.23
CA ASN A 162 9.38 6.14 -1.61
C ASN A 162 8.23 7.14 -1.70
N PHE A 163 8.54 8.40 -2.08
CA PHE A 163 7.56 9.48 -2.23
C PHE A 163 6.73 9.39 -3.51
N GLN A 164 7.21 8.68 -4.53
CA GLN A 164 6.53 8.61 -5.83
C GLN A 164 5.40 7.58 -5.85
N ASN A 165 5.36 6.67 -4.87
CA ASN A 165 4.31 5.67 -4.71
C ASN A 165 3.20 6.09 -3.75
N GLN A 166 3.05 7.39 -3.45
CA GLN A 166 1.97 7.86 -2.60
C GLN A 166 0.61 7.65 -3.28
N PRO A 167 -0.44 7.25 -2.54
CA PRO A 167 -1.75 6.96 -3.11
C PRO A 167 -2.43 8.27 -3.56
N VAL A 168 -2.49 8.48 -4.86
CA VAL A 168 -3.07 9.70 -5.46
C VAL A 168 -4.49 9.46 -5.97
N ARG A 169 -4.74 8.25 -6.51
CA ARG A 169 -5.96 7.95 -7.26
C ARG A 169 -7.13 7.50 -6.38
N ASP A 170 -6.85 6.99 -5.21
CA ASP A 170 -7.87 6.52 -4.28
C ASP A 170 -8.17 7.63 -3.25
N PRO A 171 -9.40 8.19 -3.23
CA PRO A 171 -9.73 9.30 -2.33
C PRO A 171 -9.51 8.96 -0.86
N PHE A 172 -9.93 7.77 -0.42
CA PHE A 172 -9.76 7.34 0.98
C PHE A 172 -8.29 7.28 1.40
N GLN A 173 -7.45 6.62 0.58
CA GLN A 173 -6.02 6.48 0.89
C GLN A 173 -5.30 7.82 0.72
N GLY A 174 -5.61 8.54 -0.37
CA GLY A 174 -4.97 9.81 -0.72
C GLY A 174 -5.22 10.89 0.32
N ASP A 175 -6.44 11.05 0.77
CA ASP A 175 -6.80 12.07 1.76
C ASP A 175 -6.08 11.85 3.10
N ILE A 176 -6.07 10.62 3.59
CA ILE A 176 -5.40 10.30 4.86
C ILE A 176 -3.91 10.60 4.78
N ILE A 177 -3.25 10.18 3.70
CA ILE A 177 -1.80 10.29 3.60
C ILE A 177 -1.37 11.73 3.29
N ARG A 178 -2.06 12.42 2.37
CA ARG A 178 -1.69 13.80 1.98
C ARG A 178 -1.82 14.81 3.11
N ARG A 179 -2.85 14.65 3.96
CA ARG A 179 -3.03 15.54 5.13
C ARG A 179 -1.90 15.43 6.17
N ALA A 180 -1.09 14.38 6.09
CA ALA A 180 0.06 14.23 6.97
C ALA A 180 1.23 15.14 6.58
N PHE A 181 1.30 15.64 5.35
CA PHE A 181 2.38 16.52 4.90
C PHE A 181 2.05 17.97 5.22
N LEU A 182 3.00 18.64 5.86
CA LEU A 182 2.89 20.03 6.28
C LEU A 182 3.81 20.92 5.44
N PRO A 183 3.43 22.19 5.18
CA PRO A 183 4.36 23.17 4.65
C PRO A 183 5.53 23.38 5.61
N LEU A 184 6.68 23.78 5.06
CA LEU A 184 7.87 24.17 5.83
C LEU A 184 7.64 25.45 6.58
#